data_d6a0b540b5eb7af051b76424222afb26
#
_entry.id   d6a0b540b5eb7af051b76424222afb26
#
_cell.length_a   1.000
_cell.length_b   1.000
_cell.length_c   1.000
_cell.angle_alpha   90.00
_cell.angle_beta   90.00
_cell.angle_gamma   90.00
#
_symmetry.space_group_name_H-M   'P 1'
#
loop_
_entity.id
_entity.type
_entity.pdbx_description
1 polymer ?
#
loop_
_entity_poly.entity_id
_entity_poly.type
_entity_poly.pdbx_seq_one_letter_code
_entity_poly.pdbx_strand_id
1 'polypeptide(L)'
;MELIAVLLFSSAAITSAWTLDTGSRIASTVAARPQLTAGNSVLDLPCAEQWFTAAGLSERHLLNVYRHLFRRGGAFTPEELHVGAELPRTEAAAMCKHFAGVTTSRIVERVPSEGGLKLLIELGSGERIETVLILHEHRSSGTSRCTVCVSSQVGCQRGCRFCETGTMGLRANLGSADILEQVWHARSEVPAGYEVRNVVFMGMGEPLDNYEALLCSLRGLTHQALFDLAAKHLTVSTVGAAPHLIRQLADEAPKVRLALSLHSATADLRQQLIPSATGLDDLCSALDYHAATTRNGLMVSTY
;
A
#
# COMPACT_ATOMS: atom_id res chain seq x y z
N MET A 1 -21.60 -13.70 1.21
CA MET A 1 -21.56 -12.23 1.02
C MET A 1 -21.45 -11.65 2.42
N GLU A 2 -20.22 -11.56 2.93
CA GLU A 2 -19.97 -10.90 4.21
C GLU A 2 -19.54 -9.48 3.89
N LEU A 3 -20.33 -8.49 4.35
CA LEU A 3 -19.95 -7.10 4.39
C LEU A 3 -18.64 -7.01 5.18
N ILE A 4 -17.57 -6.53 4.53
CA ILE A 4 -16.43 -6.00 5.24
C ILE A 4 -16.92 -4.66 5.80
N ALA A 5 -17.41 -4.70 7.04
CA ALA A 5 -17.58 -3.48 7.82
C ALA A 5 -16.15 -2.93 7.99
N VAL A 6 -15.82 -1.88 7.25
CA VAL A 6 -14.62 -1.08 7.52
C VAL A 6 -14.92 -0.43 8.87
N LEU A 7 -14.38 -1.01 9.95
CA LEU A 7 -14.40 -0.41 11.27
C LEU A 7 -13.64 0.91 11.17
N LEU A 8 -14.38 2.00 11.03
CA LEU A 8 -13.88 3.35 11.29
C LEU A 8 -13.53 3.39 12.77
N PHE A 9 -12.26 3.25 13.09
CA PHE A 9 -11.79 3.44 14.45
C PHE A 9 -12.08 4.87 14.87
N SER A 10 -12.87 5.01 15.94
CA SER A 10 -13.21 6.29 16.56
C SER A 10 -11.95 7.11 16.82
N SER A 11 -11.98 8.37 16.42
CA SER A 11 -10.88 9.35 16.47
C SER A 11 -10.39 9.73 17.87
N ALA A 12 -10.95 9.16 18.93
CA ALA A 12 -10.66 9.59 20.31
C ALA A 12 -9.23 9.29 20.83
N ALA A 13 -8.45 8.45 20.11
CA ALA A 13 -7.07 8.11 20.51
C ALA A 13 -5.99 8.90 19.75
N ILE A 14 -6.37 9.79 18.81
CA ILE A 14 -5.41 10.47 17.90
C ILE A 14 -4.96 11.84 18.44
N THR A 15 -5.63 12.39 19.44
CA THR A 15 -5.43 13.79 19.85
C THR A 15 -4.16 14.07 20.64
N SER A 16 -3.37 13.07 21.04
CA SER A 16 -2.17 13.32 21.87
C SER A 16 -0.82 13.32 21.14
N ALA A 17 -0.78 12.98 19.83
CA ALA A 17 0.49 12.86 19.10
C ALA A 17 0.74 13.95 18.03
N TRP A 18 -0.19 14.87 17.82
CA TRP A 18 -0.08 15.91 16.79
C TRP A 18 -0.16 17.30 17.38
N THR A 19 0.96 17.87 17.82
CA THR A 19 1.11 19.32 17.93
C THR A 19 1.34 19.88 16.54
N LEU A 20 0.31 20.50 15.97
CA LEU A 20 0.40 21.22 14.71
C LEU A 20 1.22 22.50 14.90
N ASP A 21 2.33 22.57 14.18
CA ASP A 21 2.99 23.85 13.92
C ASP A 21 2.18 24.59 12.84
N THR A 22 1.41 25.59 13.25
CA THR A 22 0.54 26.39 12.39
C THR A 22 1.30 27.58 11.80
N GLY A 23 2.26 27.33 10.92
CA GLY A 23 3.04 28.36 10.24
C GLY A 23 3.01 28.25 8.71
N SER A 24 2.35 29.20 8.09
CA SER A 24 2.37 29.61 6.67
C SER A 24 1.47 28.87 5.66
N ARG A 25 0.38 29.58 5.28
CA ARG A 25 -0.35 29.36 4.02
C ARG A 25 0.52 29.81 2.85
N ILE A 26 0.90 28.89 1.98
CA ILE A 26 1.42 29.23 0.65
C ILE A 26 0.47 28.60 -0.38
N ALA A 27 -0.13 29.44 -1.22
CA ALA A 27 -0.86 29.03 -2.40
C ALA A 27 0.10 28.33 -3.35
N SER A 28 -0.15 27.07 -3.68
CA SER A 28 0.71 26.27 -4.57
C SER A 28 0.04 25.96 -5.89
N THR A 29 0.64 26.42 -6.96
CA THR A 29 0.59 25.78 -8.28
C THR A 29 0.89 24.29 -8.14
N VAL A 30 0.03 23.45 -8.73
CA VAL A 30 0.16 21.97 -8.68
C VAL A 30 1.36 21.56 -9.55
N ALA A 31 2.55 21.64 -8.98
CA ALA A 31 3.69 20.90 -9.48
C ALA A 31 3.60 19.49 -8.88
N ALA A 32 3.87 18.46 -9.68
CA ALA A 32 3.96 17.07 -9.20
C ALA A 32 4.90 17.04 -7.98
N ARG A 33 4.34 16.73 -6.80
CA ARG A 33 5.14 16.64 -5.59
C ARG A 33 6.05 15.41 -5.68
N PRO A 34 7.30 15.51 -5.23
CA PRO A 34 8.23 14.39 -5.31
C PRO A 34 7.68 13.16 -4.57
N GLN A 35 7.92 11.98 -5.13
CA GLN A 35 7.72 10.73 -4.41
C GLN A 35 8.68 10.66 -3.23
N LEU A 36 8.17 10.29 -2.05
CA LEU A 36 9.03 9.86 -0.95
C LEU A 36 9.52 8.46 -1.30
N THR A 37 10.81 8.36 -1.61
CA THR A 37 11.45 7.05 -1.75
C THR A 37 12.01 6.65 -0.39
N ALA A 38 11.76 5.42 0.01
CA ALA A 38 12.36 4.82 1.19
C ALA A 38 13.84 4.53 0.90
N GLY A 39 14.66 5.53 0.75
CA GLY A 39 16.02 5.48 0.22
C GLY A 39 16.67 4.08 0.30
N ASN A 40 17.00 3.50 -0.79
CA ASN A 40 17.74 2.24 -0.95
C ASN A 40 17.18 1.01 -0.17
N SER A 41 15.86 0.85 -0.06
CA SER A 41 15.25 -0.43 0.35
C SER A 41 15.38 -1.46 -0.79
N VAL A 42 15.66 -2.71 -0.47
CA VAL A 42 15.65 -3.78 -1.49
C VAL A 42 14.23 -4.06 -2.02
N LEU A 43 13.20 -3.54 -1.36
CA LEU A 43 11.82 -3.54 -1.81
C LEU A 43 11.50 -2.44 -2.85
N ASP A 44 12.42 -1.52 -3.09
CA ASP A 44 12.34 -0.64 -4.27
C ASP A 44 12.69 -1.47 -5.51
N LEU A 45 11.67 -2.11 -6.11
CA LEU A 45 11.87 -3.07 -7.19
C LEU A 45 12.62 -2.46 -8.39
N PRO A 46 12.26 -1.25 -8.89
CA PRO A 46 13.02 -0.61 -9.95
C PRO A 46 14.48 -0.36 -9.59
N CYS A 47 14.73 0.12 -8.38
CA CYS A 47 16.09 0.36 -7.89
C CYS A 47 16.89 -0.95 -7.78
N ALA A 48 16.28 -2.01 -7.24
CA ALA A 48 16.91 -3.32 -7.13
C ALA A 48 17.22 -3.91 -8.52
N GLU A 49 16.26 -3.92 -9.45
CA GLU A 49 16.44 -4.40 -10.82
C GLU A 49 17.59 -3.64 -11.54
N GLN A 50 17.62 -2.30 -11.40
CA GLN A 50 18.66 -1.47 -11.96
C GLN A 50 20.03 -1.78 -11.37
N TRP A 51 20.13 -1.93 -10.04
CA TRP A 51 21.39 -2.24 -9.35
C TRP A 51 21.94 -3.58 -9.79
N PHE A 52 21.10 -4.64 -9.86
CA PHE A 52 21.51 -5.96 -10.30
C PHE A 52 22.02 -5.95 -11.75
N THR A 53 21.32 -5.23 -12.62
CA THR A 53 21.76 -5.04 -14.01
C THR A 53 23.12 -4.33 -14.08
N ALA A 54 23.32 -3.25 -13.34
CA ALA A 54 24.56 -2.50 -13.31
C ALA A 54 25.73 -3.29 -12.72
N ALA A 55 25.46 -4.19 -11.76
CA ALA A 55 26.43 -5.10 -11.19
C ALA A 55 26.76 -6.30 -12.09
N GLY A 56 26.16 -6.40 -13.29
CA GLY A 56 26.35 -7.55 -14.19
C GLY A 56 25.73 -8.84 -13.68
N LEU A 57 24.79 -8.75 -12.73
CA LEU A 57 24.07 -9.88 -12.16
C LEU A 57 22.81 -10.17 -12.97
N SER A 58 22.44 -11.46 -13.04
CA SER A 58 21.23 -11.88 -13.72
C SER A 58 20.00 -11.73 -12.81
N GLU A 59 18.82 -11.71 -13.42
CA GLU A 59 17.52 -11.78 -12.71
C GLU A 59 17.46 -12.96 -11.71
N ARG A 60 18.09 -14.08 -12.03
CA ARG A 60 18.17 -15.24 -11.13
C ARG A 60 18.78 -14.89 -9.77
N HIS A 61 19.82 -14.05 -9.75
CA HIS A 61 20.46 -13.62 -8.50
C HIS A 61 19.49 -12.74 -7.67
N LEU A 62 18.77 -11.82 -8.30
CA LEU A 62 17.75 -11.02 -7.63
C LEU A 62 16.63 -11.91 -7.03
N LEU A 63 16.15 -12.88 -7.80
CA LEU A 63 15.15 -13.84 -7.33
C LEU A 63 15.65 -14.69 -6.15
N ASN A 64 16.92 -15.08 -6.17
CA ASN A 64 17.53 -15.82 -5.06
C ASN A 64 17.60 -14.97 -3.79
N VAL A 65 17.96 -13.68 -3.91
CA VAL A 65 17.94 -12.74 -2.78
C VAL A 65 16.52 -12.62 -2.20
N TYR A 66 15.52 -12.41 -3.05
CA TYR A 66 14.13 -12.32 -2.58
C TYR A 66 13.67 -13.61 -1.91
N ARG A 67 13.95 -14.79 -2.50
CA ARG A 67 13.62 -16.07 -1.86
C ARG A 67 14.34 -16.28 -0.55
N HIS A 68 15.62 -15.88 -0.45
CA HIS A 68 16.37 -15.95 0.78
C HIS A 68 15.73 -15.10 1.88
N LEU A 69 15.43 -13.83 1.59
CA LEU A 69 14.87 -12.90 2.57
C LEU A 69 13.41 -13.24 2.93
N PHE A 70 12.56 -13.51 1.93
CA PHE A 70 11.12 -13.60 2.11
C PHE A 70 10.59 -14.99 2.37
N ARG A 71 11.26 -16.04 1.89
CA ARG A 71 10.80 -17.43 2.01
C ARG A 71 11.59 -18.24 3.02
N ARG A 72 12.88 -17.95 3.17
CA ARG A 72 13.76 -18.67 4.09
C ARG A 72 14.00 -17.91 5.40
N GLY A 73 13.58 -16.65 5.48
CA GLY A 73 13.80 -15.80 6.66
C GLY A 73 15.27 -15.47 6.91
N GLY A 74 16.07 -15.42 5.84
CA GLY A 74 17.49 -15.10 5.91
C GLY A 74 17.72 -13.63 6.26
N ALA A 75 18.89 -13.34 6.84
CA ALA A 75 19.28 -11.99 7.19
C ALA A 75 19.87 -11.22 6.00
N PHE A 76 19.72 -9.88 6.03
CA PHE A 76 20.34 -8.99 5.04
C PHE A 76 21.77 -8.65 5.48
N THR A 77 22.66 -9.63 5.39
CA THR A 77 24.10 -9.48 5.68
C THR A 77 24.94 -10.02 4.53
N PRO A 78 26.18 -9.57 4.35
CA PRO A 78 27.02 -10.05 3.26
C PRO A 78 27.23 -11.57 3.27
N GLU A 79 27.38 -12.18 4.44
CA GLU A 79 27.57 -13.62 4.58
C GLU A 79 26.31 -14.40 4.19
N GLU A 80 25.14 -13.98 4.70
CA GLU A 80 23.85 -14.59 4.42
C GLU A 80 23.46 -14.44 2.95
N LEU A 81 23.70 -13.28 2.34
CA LEU A 81 23.44 -13.06 0.92
C LEU A 81 24.41 -13.86 0.05
N HIS A 82 25.68 -14.04 0.47
CA HIS A 82 26.63 -14.88 -0.24
C HIS A 82 26.23 -16.36 -0.19
N VAL A 83 26.00 -16.88 1.00
CA VAL A 83 25.75 -18.32 1.19
C VAL A 83 24.29 -18.68 0.88
N GLY A 84 23.33 -17.91 1.42
CA GLY A 84 21.91 -18.22 1.34
C GLY A 84 21.23 -17.80 0.04
N ALA A 85 21.69 -16.69 -0.57
CA ALA A 85 21.17 -16.18 -1.85
C ALA A 85 22.10 -16.48 -3.04
N GLU A 86 23.22 -17.14 -2.81
CA GLU A 86 24.20 -17.53 -3.85
C GLU A 86 24.78 -16.30 -4.61
N LEU A 87 24.86 -15.14 -3.96
CA LEU A 87 25.56 -13.99 -4.56
C LEU A 87 27.07 -14.15 -4.49
N PRO A 88 27.83 -13.69 -5.48
CA PRO A 88 29.26 -13.58 -5.33
C PRO A 88 29.61 -12.68 -4.12
N ARG A 89 30.69 -12.98 -3.43
CA ARG A 89 31.02 -12.36 -2.13
C ARG A 89 31.20 -10.85 -2.24
N THR A 90 31.76 -10.38 -3.33
CA THR A 90 31.97 -8.94 -3.61
C THR A 90 30.65 -8.19 -3.80
N GLU A 91 29.73 -8.79 -4.54
CA GLU A 91 28.40 -8.23 -4.83
C GLU A 91 27.47 -8.29 -3.61
N ALA A 92 27.57 -9.34 -2.80
CA ALA A 92 26.87 -9.40 -1.51
C ALA A 92 27.29 -8.25 -0.57
N ALA A 93 28.60 -7.99 -0.46
CA ALA A 93 29.12 -6.88 0.30
C ALA A 93 28.75 -5.52 -0.29
N ALA A 94 28.77 -5.38 -1.62
CA ALA A 94 28.38 -4.15 -2.32
C ALA A 94 26.87 -3.88 -2.16
N MET A 95 26.03 -4.91 -2.21
CA MET A 95 24.61 -4.81 -1.99
C MET A 95 24.26 -4.28 -0.59
N CYS A 96 24.90 -4.80 0.45
CA CYS A 96 24.71 -4.33 1.83
C CYS A 96 25.24 -2.90 2.08
N LYS A 97 26.09 -2.38 1.20
CA LYS A 97 26.50 -0.96 1.23
C LYS A 97 25.53 -0.07 0.49
N HIS A 98 24.88 -0.59 -0.57
CA HIS A 98 23.96 0.17 -1.41
C HIS A 98 22.56 0.24 -0.80
N PHE A 99 22.03 -0.90 -0.32
CA PHE A 99 20.73 -0.99 0.31
C PHE A 99 20.86 -0.98 1.84
N ALA A 100 20.01 -0.20 2.49
CA ALA A 100 19.99 -0.13 3.96
C ALA A 100 19.47 -1.44 4.60
N GLY A 101 18.71 -2.24 3.83
CA GLY A 101 18.12 -3.50 4.27
C GLY A 101 16.85 -3.84 3.50
N VAL A 102 16.04 -4.68 4.11
CA VAL A 102 14.70 -5.00 3.59
C VAL A 102 13.77 -3.81 3.77
N THR A 103 13.87 -3.10 4.89
CA THR A 103 13.08 -1.91 5.18
C THR A 103 13.97 -0.75 5.58
N THR A 104 13.50 0.46 5.26
CA THR A 104 14.05 1.75 5.72
C THR A 104 13.13 2.41 6.73
N SER A 105 11.89 1.94 6.82
CA SER A 105 10.89 2.37 7.78
C SER A 105 10.92 1.53 9.05
N ARG A 106 10.28 2.03 10.11
CA ARG A 106 10.16 1.33 11.40
C ARG A 106 8.79 1.53 12.04
N ILE A 107 8.33 0.53 12.77
CA ILE A 107 7.12 0.64 13.59
C ILE A 107 7.46 1.48 14.81
N VAL A 108 6.78 2.62 15.00
CA VAL A 108 6.96 3.49 16.16
C VAL A 108 5.89 3.30 17.22
N GLU A 109 4.70 2.82 16.82
CA GLU A 109 3.62 2.57 17.76
C GLU A 109 2.74 1.39 17.29
N ARG A 110 2.20 0.65 18.26
CA ARG A 110 1.25 -0.44 18.07
C ARG A 110 0.01 -0.18 18.89
N VAL A 111 -1.13 -0.02 18.25
CA VAL A 111 -2.42 0.25 18.90
C VAL A 111 -3.34 -0.93 18.67
N PRO A 112 -3.48 -1.83 19.66
CA PRO A 112 -4.42 -2.94 19.58
C PRO A 112 -5.86 -2.45 19.53
N SER A 113 -6.70 -3.20 18.81
CA SER A 113 -8.14 -2.96 18.73
C SER A 113 -8.89 -4.28 18.69
N GLU A 114 -10.20 -4.24 18.92
CA GLU A 114 -11.03 -5.42 18.76
C GLU A 114 -10.97 -5.92 17.31
N GLY A 115 -10.44 -7.13 17.11
CA GLY A 115 -10.28 -7.75 15.79
C GLY A 115 -9.11 -7.25 14.96
N GLY A 116 -8.12 -6.53 15.55
CA GLY A 116 -6.98 -6.07 14.77
C GLY A 116 -5.90 -5.32 15.52
N LEU A 117 -4.97 -4.78 14.74
CA LEU A 117 -3.83 -4.01 15.23
C LEU A 117 -3.55 -2.86 14.26
N LYS A 118 -3.47 -1.64 14.76
CA LYS A 118 -3.00 -0.49 14.00
C LYS A 118 -1.52 -0.26 14.29
N LEU A 119 -0.75 -0.11 13.23
CA LEU A 119 0.67 0.24 13.26
C LEU A 119 0.84 1.69 12.84
N LEU A 120 1.55 2.46 13.63
CA LEU A 120 2.12 3.74 13.20
C LEU A 120 3.55 3.46 12.72
N ILE A 121 3.80 3.74 11.44
CA ILE A 121 5.07 3.48 10.79
C ILE A 121 5.73 4.81 10.44
N GLU A 122 6.97 4.99 10.88
CA GLU A 122 7.81 6.13 10.51
C GLU A 122 8.67 5.72 9.32
N LEU A 123 8.56 6.48 8.25
CA LEU A 123 9.30 6.30 7.00
C LEU A 123 10.73 6.81 7.14
N GLY A 124 11.63 6.41 6.24
CA GLY A 124 12.99 6.93 6.17
C GLY A 124 13.07 8.46 5.99
N SER A 125 12.01 9.08 5.49
CA SER A 125 11.86 10.54 5.39
C SER A 125 11.50 11.25 6.71
N GLY A 126 11.16 10.49 7.77
CA GLY A 126 10.62 11.01 9.03
C GLY A 126 9.10 11.23 9.02
N GLU A 127 8.44 11.11 7.87
CA GLU A 127 6.98 11.14 7.80
C GLU A 127 6.38 9.87 8.41
N ARG A 128 5.11 9.96 8.85
CA ARG A 128 4.43 8.84 9.50
C ARG A 128 3.15 8.48 8.76
N ILE A 129 2.90 7.18 8.69
CA ILE A 129 1.71 6.60 8.06
C ILE A 129 1.11 5.54 8.96
N GLU A 130 -0.16 5.22 8.70
CA GLU A 130 -0.88 4.17 9.39
C GLU A 130 -1.03 2.93 8.51
N THR A 131 -0.90 1.78 9.13
CA THR A 131 -1.19 0.46 8.54
C THR A 131 -2.05 -0.32 9.51
N VAL A 132 -3.13 -0.95 9.03
CA VAL A 132 -4.05 -1.69 9.90
C VAL A 132 -4.09 -3.16 9.52
N LEU A 133 -3.90 -4.01 10.51
CA LEU A 133 -4.10 -5.46 10.41
C LEU A 133 -5.53 -5.77 10.89
N ILE A 134 -6.32 -6.40 10.03
CA ILE A 134 -7.69 -6.82 10.33
C ILE A 134 -7.70 -8.34 10.37
N LEU A 135 -8.00 -8.89 11.53
CA LEU A 135 -7.98 -10.32 11.79
C LEU A 135 -9.35 -10.93 11.53
N HIS A 136 -9.38 -12.00 10.76
CA HIS A 136 -10.59 -12.74 10.44
C HIS A 136 -10.42 -14.18 10.91
N GLU A 137 -11.15 -14.56 11.94
CA GLU A 137 -11.15 -15.94 12.44
C GLU A 137 -11.78 -16.89 11.43
N HIS A 138 -11.20 -18.05 11.28
CA HIS A 138 -11.79 -19.13 10.49
C HIS A 138 -12.72 -19.94 11.38
N ARG A 139 -13.99 -20.10 10.98
CA ARG A 139 -15.02 -20.83 11.75
C ARG A 139 -14.83 -22.36 11.78
N SER A 140 -13.89 -22.89 11.01
CA SER A 140 -13.54 -24.32 10.96
C SER A 140 -12.03 -24.48 11.03
N SER A 141 -11.53 -25.68 11.31
CA SER A 141 -10.10 -25.97 11.47
C SER A 141 -9.29 -25.57 10.24
N GLY A 142 -8.67 -24.40 10.26
CA GLY A 142 -7.82 -23.87 9.20
C GLY A 142 -7.07 -22.62 9.68
N THR A 143 -6.07 -22.20 8.92
CA THR A 143 -5.33 -20.96 9.19
C THR A 143 -6.26 -19.76 9.03
N SER A 144 -6.34 -18.93 10.07
CA SER A 144 -7.09 -17.68 10.05
C SER A 144 -6.39 -16.66 9.14
N ARG A 145 -7.14 -15.72 8.59
CA ARG A 145 -6.60 -14.75 7.63
C ARG A 145 -6.45 -13.37 8.25
N CYS A 146 -5.40 -12.68 7.86
CA CYS A 146 -5.21 -11.25 8.11
C CYS A 146 -5.38 -10.48 6.80
N THR A 147 -6.13 -9.38 6.83
CA THR A 147 -6.18 -8.36 5.79
C THR A 147 -5.34 -7.18 6.24
N VAL A 148 -4.38 -6.76 5.41
CA VAL A 148 -3.55 -5.58 5.68
C VAL A 148 -4.12 -4.40 4.90
N CYS A 149 -4.51 -3.35 5.62
CA CYS A 149 -4.93 -2.08 5.06
C CYS A 149 -3.72 -1.16 4.98
N VAL A 150 -3.28 -0.84 3.76
CA VAL A 150 -2.07 -0.04 3.50
C VAL A 150 -2.41 1.38 3.07
N SER A 151 -1.53 2.31 3.43
CA SER A 151 -1.52 3.70 2.97
C SER A 151 -0.79 3.82 1.63
N SER A 152 -1.24 4.75 0.79
CA SER A 152 -0.62 5.08 -0.51
C SER A 152 -0.01 6.48 -0.56
N GLN A 153 -0.33 7.32 0.41
CA GLN A 153 0.15 8.72 0.51
C GLN A 153 0.33 9.10 1.99
N VAL A 154 1.09 10.14 2.23
CA VAL A 154 1.08 10.87 3.51
C VAL A 154 0.05 11.99 3.38
N GLY A 155 -1.09 11.86 4.07
CA GLY A 155 -2.24 12.72 3.86
C GLY A 155 -3.00 12.39 2.57
N CYS A 156 -3.94 13.26 2.16
CA CYS A 156 -4.76 13.09 0.96
C CYS A 156 -5.25 14.46 0.44
N GLN A 157 -5.22 14.66 -0.88
CA GLN A 157 -5.70 15.91 -1.48
C GLN A 157 -7.21 15.90 -1.79
N ARG A 158 -7.89 14.77 -1.63
CA ARG A 158 -9.28 14.63 -2.07
C ARG A 158 -10.28 15.37 -1.19
N GLY A 159 -9.92 15.62 0.08
CA GLY A 159 -10.68 16.47 0.99
C GLY A 159 -12.06 15.91 1.36
N CYS A 160 -12.23 14.60 1.35
CA CYS A 160 -13.49 13.95 1.73
C CYS A 160 -13.86 14.35 3.16
N ARG A 161 -15.08 14.90 3.36
CA ARG A 161 -15.48 15.52 4.64
C ARG A 161 -15.66 14.54 5.80
N PHE A 162 -15.81 13.25 5.50
CA PHE A 162 -15.94 12.17 6.47
C PHE A 162 -14.60 11.49 6.80
N CYS A 163 -13.50 11.90 6.14
CA CYS A 163 -12.20 11.24 6.23
C CYS A 163 -11.20 12.11 6.98
N GLU A 164 -10.65 11.59 8.08
CA GLU A 164 -9.63 12.31 8.87
C GLU A 164 -8.40 12.65 8.03
N THR A 165 -7.93 11.69 7.22
CA THR A 165 -6.81 11.91 6.29
C THR A 165 -7.10 13.03 5.28
N GLY A 166 -8.36 13.22 4.90
CA GLY A 166 -8.79 14.30 4.00
C GLY A 166 -8.59 15.70 4.59
N THR A 167 -8.60 15.84 5.91
CA THR A 167 -8.38 17.12 6.60
C THR A 167 -6.90 17.51 6.66
N MET A 168 -5.99 16.51 6.53
CA MET A 168 -4.54 16.73 6.61
C MET A 168 -3.95 17.39 5.36
N GLY A 169 -4.64 17.35 4.23
CA GLY A 169 -4.08 17.66 2.91
C GLY A 169 -3.01 16.66 2.48
N LEU A 170 -2.56 16.75 1.24
CA LEU A 170 -1.50 15.91 0.71
C LEU A 170 -0.13 16.48 1.09
N ARG A 171 0.68 15.67 1.76
CA ARG A 171 2.09 15.99 2.09
C ARG A 171 3.04 15.34 1.09
N ALA A 172 2.86 14.05 0.80
CA ALA A 172 3.68 13.34 -0.17
C ALA A 172 3.00 12.06 -0.72
N ASN A 173 3.41 11.62 -1.89
CA ASN A 173 3.15 10.28 -2.39
C ASN A 173 4.15 9.29 -1.79
N LEU A 174 3.70 8.08 -1.43
CA LEU A 174 4.58 6.99 -1.03
C LEU A 174 5.27 6.38 -2.25
N GLY A 175 6.53 5.98 -2.09
CA GLY A 175 7.18 5.09 -3.04
C GLY A 175 6.58 3.68 -2.98
N SER A 176 6.81 2.88 -4.01
CA SER A 176 6.37 1.48 -4.00
C SER A 176 7.01 0.67 -2.87
N ALA A 177 8.26 0.98 -2.52
CA ALA A 177 8.94 0.39 -1.37
C ALA A 177 8.23 0.70 -0.05
N ASP A 178 7.86 1.99 0.19
CA ASP A 178 7.12 2.38 1.40
C ASP A 178 5.79 1.62 1.53
N ILE A 179 5.13 1.34 0.40
CA ILE A 179 3.89 0.56 0.38
C ILE A 179 4.16 -0.91 0.71
N LEU A 180 5.19 -1.50 0.12
CA LEU A 180 5.56 -2.90 0.36
C LEU A 180 6.10 -3.14 1.78
N GLU A 181 6.83 -2.17 2.33
CA GLU A 181 7.34 -2.22 3.71
C GLU A 181 6.22 -2.30 4.75
N GLN A 182 5.07 -1.68 4.49
CA GLN A 182 3.89 -1.82 5.37
C GLN A 182 3.44 -3.28 5.47
N VAL A 183 3.41 -4.00 4.35
CA VAL A 183 3.03 -5.41 4.34
C VAL A 183 4.14 -6.28 4.96
N TRP A 184 5.40 -5.91 4.78
CA TRP A 184 6.52 -6.57 5.46
C TRP A 184 6.40 -6.44 6.98
N HIS A 185 6.20 -5.24 7.49
CA HIS A 185 5.99 -5.00 8.92
C HIS A 185 4.76 -5.73 9.44
N ALA A 186 3.64 -5.68 8.69
CA ALA A 186 2.43 -6.39 9.08
C ALA A 186 2.66 -7.90 9.25
N ARG A 187 3.46 -8.54 8.36
CA ARG A 187 3.77 -9.97 8.45
C ARG A 187 4.50 -10.34 9.75
N SER A 188 5.33 -9.46 10.29
CA SER A 188 6.02 -9.69 11.56
C SER A 188 5.13 -9.50 12.79
N GLU A 189 3.99 -8.82 12.65
CA GLU A 189 3.06 -8.50 13.73
C GLU A 189 1.80 -9.39 13.73
N VAL A 190 1.63 -10.22 12.71
CA VAL A 190 0.48 -11.14 12.62
C VAL A 190 0.58 -12.19 13.73
N PRO A 191 -0.49 -12.39 14.53
CA PRO A 191 -0.49 -13.40 15.59
C PRO A 191 -0.32 -14.83 15.04
N ALA A 192 0.19 -15.73 15.89
CA ALA A 192 0.28 -17.14 15.55
C ALA A 192 -1.09 -17.70 15.13
N GLY A 193 -1.13 -18.51 14.08
CA GLY A 193 -2.37 -19.06 13.52
C GLY A 193 -3.07 -18.18 12.49
N TYR A 194 -2.54 -16.99 12.22
CA TYR A 194 -3.01 -16.11 11.15
C TYR A 194 -1.97 -15.97 10.06
N GLU A 195 -2.42 -15.70 8.84
CA GLU A 195 -1.57 -15.37 7.69
C GLU A 195 -2.06 -14.13 6.98
N VAL A 196 -1.14 -13.28 6.53
CA VAL A 196 -1.46 -12.17 5.61
C VAL A 196 -1.90 -12.78 4.28
N ARG A 197 -3.18 -12.62 3.97
CA ARG A 197 -3.78 -13.15 2.76
C ARG A 197 -4.33 -12.09 1.84
N ASN A 198 -4.83 -10.99 2.40
CA ASN A 198 -5.41 -9.90 1.62
C ASN A 198 -4.65 -8.60 1.91
N VAL A 199 -4.54 -7.75 0.88
CA VAL A 199 -4.08 -6.37 1.03
C VAL A 199 -5.11 -5.45 0.40
N VAL A 200 -5.49 -4.40 1.13
CA VAL A 200 -6.45 -3.40 0.68
C VAL A 200 -5.81 -2.02 0.74
N PHE A 201 -5.89 -1.26 -0.34
CA PHE A 201 -5.41 0.10 -0.43
C PHE A 201 -6.54 1.04 0.03
N MET A 202 -6.77 1.07 1.36
CA MET A 202 -7.86 1.81 2.02
C MET A 202 -7.37 2.58 3.25
N GLY A 203 -6.05 2.74 3.41
CA GLY A 203 -5.42 3.57 4.44
C GLY A 203 -5.37 5.03 4.03
N MET A 204 -4.28 5.71 4.36
CA MET A 204 -4.09 7.11 4.02
C MET A 204 -3.85 7.28 2.51
N GLY A 205 -4.56 8.24 1.90
CA GLY A 205 -4.38 8.62 0.49
C GLY A 205 -5.46 8.12 -0.45
N GLU A 206 -5.37 8.59 -1.71
CA GLU A 206 -6.11 8.08 -2.86
C GLU A 206 -5.14 7.27 -3.74
N PRO A 207 -5.29 5.95 -3.82
CA PRO A 207 -4.31 5.10 -4.53
C PRO A 207 -4.14 5.47 -6.01
N LEU A 208 -5.21 5.87 -6.70
CA LEU A 208 -5.12 6.25 -8.11
C LEU A 208 -4.38 7.57 -8.32
N ASP A 209 -4.24 8.43 -7.30
CA ASP A 209 -3.40 9.64 -7.39
C ASP A 209 -1.89 9.32 -7.29
N ASN A 210 -1.55 8.08 -6.93
CA ASN A 210 -0.18 7.58 -6.84
C ASN A 210 -0.02 6.32 -7.71
N TYR A 211 -0.47 6.41 -8.95
CA TYR A 211 -0.73 5.28 -9.84
C TYR A 211 0.50 4.41 -10.11
N GLU A 212 1.64 5.02 -10.44
CA GLU A 212 2.89 4.31 -10.75
C GLU A 212 3.39 3.47 -9.54
N ALA A 213 3.39 4.07 -8.35
CA ALA A 213 3.77 3.37 -7.14
C ALA A 213 2.76 2.27 -6.78
N LEU A 214 1.47 2.50 -7.04
CA LEU A 214 0.43 1.50 -6.89
C LEU A 214 0.72 0.28 -7.77
N LEU A 215 0.93 0.46 -9.08
CA LEU A 215 1.20 -0.64 -10.01
C LEU A 215 2.48 -1.41 -9.64
N CYS A 216 3.54 -0.69 -9.30
CA CYS A 216 4.78 -1.31 -8.86
C CYS A 216 4.57 -2.14 -7.58
N SER A 217 3.78 -1.63 -6.61
CA SER A 217 3.43 -2.36 -5.40
C SER A 217 2.61 -3.61 -5.69
N LEU A 218 1.63 -3.53 -6.60
CA LEU A 218 0.82 -4.68 -7.02
C LEU A 218 1.70 -5.78 -7.64
N ARG A 219 2.72 -5.40 -8.44
CA ARG A 219 3.71 -6.34 -8.97
C ARG A 219 4.49 -7.03 -7.84
N GLY A 220 5.01 -6.25 -6.88
CA GLY A 220 5.75 -6.78 -5.73
C GLY A 220 4.90 -7.72 -4.86
N LEU A 221 3.64 -7.34 -4.57
CA LEU A 221 2.72 -8.15 -3.78
C LEU A 221 2.37 -9.48 -4.44
N THR A 222 2.28 -9.52 -5.77
CA THR A 222 1.95 -10.75 -6.52
C THR A 222 3.17 -11.56 -6.91
N HIS A 223 4.37 -11.01 -6.73
CA HIS A 223 5.60 -11.67 -7.15
C HIS A 223 5.91 -12.90 -6.28
N GLN A 224 6.11 -14.07 -6.91
CA GLN A 224 6.28 -15.37 -6.23
C GLN A 224 7.49 -15.45 -5.29
N ALA A 225 8.58 -14.74 -5.58
CA ALA A 225 9.76 -14.72 -4.72
C ALA A 225 9.64 -13.72 -3.54
N LEU A 226 8.65 -12.84 -3.55
CA LEU A 226 8.38 -11.83 -2.53
C LEU A 226 7.16 -12.24 -1.67
N PHE A 227 6.04 -11.56 -1.85
CA PHE A 227 4.86 -11.76 -1.01
C PHE A 227 3.96 -12.91 -1.47
N ASP A 228 3.97 -13.24 -2.77
CA ASP A 228 3.22 -14.37 -3.37
C ASP A 228 1.71 -14.32 -3.10
N LEU A 229 1.16 -13.13 -3.08
CA LEU A 229 -0.27 -12.96 -2.90
C LEU A 229 -1.00 -13.12 -4.24
N ALA A 230 -2.10 -13.85 -4.24
CA ALA A 230 -2.90 -13.92 -5.46
C ALA A 230 -3.56 -12.56 -5.74
N ALA A 231 -3.48 -12.07 -6.98
CA ALA A 231 -4.01 -10.75 -7.37
C ALA A 231 -5.48 -10.53 -6.98
N LYS A 232 -6.30 -11.58 -6.98
CA LYS A 232 -7.70 -11.55 -6.50
C LYS A 232 -7.84 -11.25 -4.99
N HIS A 233 -6.77 -11.25 -4.24
CA HIS A 233 -6.72 -10.90 -2.82
C HIS A 233 -6.22 -9.47 -2.58
N LEU A 234 -5.93 -8.75 -3.66
CA LEU A 234 -5.59 -7.33 -3.62
C LEU A 234 -6.82 -6.51 -4.01
N THR A 235 -7.10 -5.46 -3.24
CA THR A 235 -8.23 -4.55 -3.51
C THR A 235 -7.73 -3.12 -3.53
N VAL A 236 -7.96 -2.43 -4.63
CA VAL A 236 -7.70 -0.98 -4.77
C VAL A 236 -9.02 -0.26 -4.55
N SER A 237 -9.03 0.67 -3.58
CA SER A 237 -10.20 1.53 -3.33
C SER A 237 -9.97 2.90 -3.92
N THR A 238 -11.01 3.50 -4.48
CA THR A 238 -10.94 4.85 -5.02
C THR A 238 -12.25 5.60 -4.77
N VAL A 239 -12.15 6.92 -4.62
CA VAL A 239 -13.32 7.80 -4.65
C VAL A 239 -13.81 8.05 -6.09
N GLY A 240 -13.12 7.52 -7.10
CA GLY A 240 -13.52 7.63 -8.49
C GLY A 240 -13.34 9.04 -9.09
N ALA A 241 -12.41 9.83 -8.56
CA ALA A 241 -12.15 11.17 -9.03
C ALA A 241 -11.35 11.24 -10.36
N ALA A 242 -10.84 10.10 -10.82
CA ALA A 242 -10.06 9.95 -12.05
C ALA A 242 -10.57 8.73 -12.87
N PRO A 243 -11.70 8.82 -13.56
CA PRO A 243 -12.32 7.67 -14.26
C PRO A 243 -11.41 7.02 -15.30
N HIS A 244 -10.52 7.77 -15.94
CA HIS A 244 -9.55 7.24 -16.89
C HIS A 244 -8.56 6.27 -16.24
N LEU A 245 -8.15 6.51 -14.99
CA LEU A 245 -7.27 5.61 -14.25
C LEU A 245 -7.98 4.32 -13.79
N ILE A 246 -9.30 4.35 -13.61
CA ILE A 246 -10.10 3.13 -13.38
C ILE A 246 -10.04 2.22 -14.61
N ARG A 247 -10.15 2.80 -15.83
CA ARG A 247 -10.01 2.05 -17.08
C ARG A 247 -8.61 1.49 -17.24
N GLN A 248 -7.60 2.32 -17.00
CA GLN A 248 -6.21 1.92 -17.08
C GLN A 248 -5.88 0.78 -16.10
N LEU A 249 -6.39 0.83 -14.85
CA LEU A 249 -6.24 -0.24 -13.88
C LEU A 249 -6.89 -1.55 -14.35
N ALA A 250 -8.04 -1.47 -15.04
CA ALA A 250 -8.70 -2.64 -15.60
C ALA A 250 -7.84 -3.33 -16.67
N ASP A 251 -7.12 -2.56 -17.48
CA ASP A 251 -6.25 -3.07 -18.54
C ASP A 251 -4.93 -3.65 -17.98
N GLU A 252 -4.31 -2.95 -17.04
CA GLU A 252 -2.97 -3.27 -16.53
C GLU A 252 -2.97 -4.26 -15.36
N ALA A 253 -4.05 -4.29 -14.56
CA ALA A 253 -4.17 -5.18 -13.41
C ALA A 253 -5.54 -5.88 -13.34
N PRO A 254 -5.99 -6.60 -14.40
CA PRO A 254 -7.37 -7.08 -14.53
C PRO A 254 -7.80 -8.11 -13.48
N LYS A 255 -6.87 -8.67 -12.71
CA LYS A 255 -7.18 -9.64 -11.63
C LYS A 255 -7.28 -9.00 -10.26
N VAL A 256 -6.91 -7.73 -10.12
CA VAL A 256 -7.03 -6.97 -8.88
C VAL A 256 -8.47 -6.49 -8.72
N ARG A 257 -8.97 -6.48 -7.50
CA ARG A 257 -10.32 -6.03 -7.20
C ARG A 257 -10.38 -4.52 -7.10
N LEU A 258 -11.47 -3.94 -7.57
CA LEU A 258 -11.78 -2.52 -7.40
C LEU A 258 -12.87 -2.36 -6.33
N ALA A 259 -12.69 -1.39 -5.44
CA ALA A 259 -13.68 -0.90 -4.52
C ALA A 259 -13.97 0.58 -4.79
N LEU A 260 -15.23 0.94 -4.93
CA LEU A 260 -15.65 2.32 -5.12
C LEU A 260 -16.18 2.90 -3.81
N SER A 261 -15.60 3.97 -3.33
CA SER A 261 -16.12 4.82 -2.27
C SER A 261 -17.14 5.78 -2.88
N LEU A 262 -18.37 5.30 -3.09
CA LEU A 262 -19.44 6.05 -3.75
C LEU A 262 -20.05 7.10 -2.81
N HIS A 263 -20.42 6.68 -1.62
CA HIS A 263 -21.03 7.42 -0.50
C HIS A 263 -22.40 8.05 -0.82
N SER A 264 -22.65 8.47 -2.05
CA SER A 264 -23.98 8.92 -2.50
C SER A 264 -24.17 8.66 -3.99
N ALA A 265 -25.40 8.22 -4.34
CA ALA A 265 -25.86 8.07 -5.72
C ALA A 265 -26.42 9.38 -6.31
N THR A 266 -26.55 10.45 -5.52
CA THR A 266 -26.96 11.78 -6.01
C THR A 266 -25.73 12.67 -6.15
N ALA A 267 -25.61 13.34 -7.29
CA ALA A 267 -24.44 14.16 -7.63
C ALA A 267 -24.17 15.25 -6.58
N ASP A 268 -25.21 15.97 -6.14
CA ASP A 268 -25.09 17.07 -5.20
C ASP A 268 -24.57 16.63 -3.83
N LEU A 269 -25.14 15.56 -3.29
CA LEU A 269 -24.70 15.04 -1.98
C LEU A 269 -23.30 14.43 -2.09
N ARG A 270 -23.02 13.72 -3.19
CA ARG A 270 -21.70 13.17 -3.45
C ARG A 270 -20.63 14.26 -3.52
N GLN A 271 -20.90 15.39 -4.22
CA GLN A 271 -20.00 16.54 -4.28
C GLN A 271 -19.79 17.20 -2.92
N GLN A 272 -20.83 17.22 -2.08
CA GLN A 272 -20.70 17.74 -0.71
C GLN A 272 -19.81 16.85 0.16
N LEU A 273 -19.92 15.52 0.03
CA LEU A 273 -19.14 14.55 0.81
C LEU A 273 -17.71 14.42 0.27
N ILE A 274 -17.54 14.45 -1.04
CA ILE A 274 -16.28 14.28 -1.75
C ILE A 274 -16.09 15.50 -2.67
N PRO A 275 -15.45 16.58 -2.20
CA PRO A 275 -15.30 17.82 -2.99
C PRO A 275 -14.59 17.63 -4.33
N SER A 276 -13.76 16.61 -4.45
CA SER A 276 -13.05 16.25 -5.70
C SER A 276 -13.78 15.21 -6.55
N ALA A 277 -15.07 14.92 -6.26
CA ALA A 277 -15.83 13.92 -7.02
C ALA A 277 -15.99 14.34 -8.49
N THR A 278 -15.88 13.39 -9.39
CA THR A 278 -16.25 13.55 -10.79
C THR A 278 -17.72 13.31 -11.04
N GLY A 279 -18.22 13.68 -12.22
CA GLY A 279 -19.59 13.41 -12.64
C GLY A 279 -19.93 11.92 -12.59
N LEU A 280 -21.17 11.58 -12.23
CA LEU A 280 -21.60 10.19 -12.10
C LEU A 280 -21.61 9.46 -13.46
N ASP A 281 -21.90 10.13 -14.57
CA ASP A 281 -21.96 9.52 -15.89
C ASP A 281 -20.57 9.02 -16.33
N ASP A 282 -19.54 9.85 -16.17
CA ASP A 282 -18.16 9.48 -16.48
C ASP A 282 -17.68 8.33 -15.57
N LEU A 283 -18.04 8.42 -14.30
CA LEU A 283 -17.72 7.37 -13.32
C LEU A 283 -18.40 6.05 -13.70
N CYS A 284 -19.73 6.06 -13.96
CA CYS A 284 -20.46 4.86 -14.37
C CYS A 284 -19.85 4.25 -15.63
N SER A 285 -19.57 5.06 -16.64
CA SER A 285 -18.93 4.60 -17.88
C SER A 285 -17.55 3.94 -17.64
N ALA A 286 -16.76 4.43 -16.68
CA ALA A 286 -15.48 3.81 -16.33
C ALA A 286 -15.67 2.49 -15.56
N LEU A 287 -16.69 2.42 -14.70
CA LEU A 287 -17.02 1.20 -13.96
C LEU A 287 -17.59 0.11 -14.87
N ASP A 288 -18.42 0.47 -15.84
CA ASP A 288 -18.93 -0.47 -16.85
C ASP A 288 -17.77 -1.04 -17.68
N TYR A 289 -16.83 -0.19 -18.09
CA TYR A 289 -15.60 -0.63 -18.78
C TYR A 289 -14.80 -1.60 -17.90
N HIS A 290 -14.57 -1.24 -16.63
CA HIS A 290 -13.84 -2.09 -15.69
C HIS A 290 -14.52 -3.44 -15.51
N ALA A 291 -15.84 -3.47 -15.31
CA ALA A 291 -16.62 -4.70 -15.13
C ALA A 291 -16.56 -5.60 -16.37
N ALA A 292 -16.68 -5.02 -17.57
CA ALA A 292 -16.60 -5.74 -18.84
C ALA A 292 -15.19 -6.33 -19.09
N THR A 293 -14.13 -5.58 -18.76
CA THR A 293 -12.74 -5.97 -18.99
C THR A 293 -12.26 -7.01 -18.00
N THR A 294 -12.51 -6.82 -16.69
CA THR A 294 -11.94 -7.66 -15.63
C THR A 294 -12.80 -8.86 -15.28
N ARG A 295 -14.09 -8.81 -15.56
CA ARG A 295 -15.11 -9.78 -15.10
C ARG A 295 -15.12 -9.97 -13.57
N ASN A 296 -14.54 -9.05 -12.84
CA ASN A 296 -14.55 -9.02 -11.38
C ASN A 296 -15.77 -8.25 -10.89
N GLY A 297 -16.33 -8.71 -9.76
CA GLY A 297 -17.35 -7.94 -9.06
C GLY A 297 -16.77 -6.63 -8.53
N LEU A 298 -17.54 -5.55 -8.62
CA LEU A 298 -17.24 -4.27 -8.03
C LEU A 298 -17.73 -4.24 -6.58
N MET A 299 -16.88 -3.81 -5.65
CA MET A 299 -17.32 -3.46 -4.29
C MET A 299 -17.71 -1.98 -4.27
N VAL A 300 -18.87 -1.68 -3.70
CA VAL A 300 -19.33 -0.30 -3.52
C VAL A 300 -19.54 -0.06 -2.04
N SER A 301 -18.92 0.98 -1.51
CA SER A 301 -19.16 1.44 -0.14
C SER A 301 -19.97 2.73 -0.13
N THR A 302 -20.88 2.82 0.83
CA THR A 302 -21.67 4.01 1.12
C THR A 302 -21.52 4.35 2.59
N TYR A 303 -21.55 5.64 2.90
CA TYR A 303 -21.51 6.16 4.27
C TYR A 303 -22.92 6.17 4.84
#